data_5315e90df5faaf1af2073b5d894b977b
#
_entry.id   5315e90df5faaf1af2073b5d894b977b
#
_cell.length_a   1.000
_cell.length_b   1.000
_cell.length_c   1.000
_cell.angle_alpha   90.00
_cell.angle_beta   90.00
_cell.angle_gamma   90.00
#
_symmetry.space_group_name_H-M   'P 1'
#
loop_
_entity.id
_entity.type
_entity.pdbx_description
1 polymer ?
#
loop_
_entity_poly.entity_id
_entity_poly.type
_entity_poly.pdbx_seq_one_letter_code
_entity_poly.pdbx_strand_id
1 'polypeptide(L)'
;SFHRFVGGPQEEGRRAGTENLPATAAMVRALSELRGDMTVDEMEDHSNNRDEFEAALVRSFGVELIGATGPRLWNTSMFVLPFEKNVKWLSRLSREGFAVSTGSACSAGKGNPSKVMMAMGLDYEAMGRVIRVSGGWETTREDWQELADAFVLIFEELESQ
;
A
#
# COMPACT_ATOMS: atom_id res chain seq x y z
N SER A 1 5.41 -8.94 28.20
CA SER A 1 6.81 -9.36 28.42
C SER A 1 7.43 -9.65 27.07
N PHE A 2 8.49 -8.94 26.73
CA PHE A 2 9.28 -9.26 25.54
C PHE A 2 10.08 -10.55 25.83
N HIS A 3 9.91 -11.54 24.96
CA HIS A 3 10.77 -12.72 24.99
C HIS A 3 12.18 -12.28 24.61
N ARG A 4 13.08 -12.31 25.58
CA ARG A 4 14.52 -12.08 25.36
C ARG A 4 15.08 -13.32 24.66
N PHE A 5 15.87 -13.14 23.61
CA PHE A 5 16.77 -14.17 23.14
C PHE A 5 17.88 -14.29 24.21
N VAL A 6 17.74 -15.29 25.08
CA VAL A 6 18.61 -15.45 26.26
C VAL A 6 19.99 -15.95 25.83
N GLY A 7 21.07 -15.35 26.35
CA GLY A 7 22.37 -15.98 26.36
C GLY A 7 23.57 -15.24 25.78
N GLY A 8 23.53 -13.93 25.58
CA GLY A 8 24.69 -13.17 25.11
C GLY A 8 24.79 -11.78 25.72
N PRO A 9 25.97 -11.15 25.66
CA PRO A 9 26.21 -9.81 26.18
C PRO A 9 25.78 -8.69 25.20
N GLN A 10 25.38 -9.05 23.97
CA GLN A 10 25.06 -8.10 22.92
C GLN A 10 23.82 -7.26 23.28
N GLU A 11 23.80 -6.00 22.82
CA GLU A 11 22.72 -5.05 23.09
C GLU A 11 22.42 -4.92 24.60
N GLU A 12 23.46 -4.76 25.42
CA GLU A 12 23.34 -4.67 26.89
C GLU A 12 22.68 -5.93 27.54
N GLY A 13 22.95 -7.10 27.00
CA GLY A 13 22.39 -8.37 27.48
C GLY A 13 20.97 -8.63 26.99
N ARG A 14 20.48 -7.91 25.98
CA ARG A 14 19.13 -8.07 25.42
C ARG A 14 19.01 -9.18 24.38
N ARG A 15 20.11 -9.62 23.80
CA ARG A 15 20.15 -10.67 22.77
C ARG A 15 21.48 -11.46 22.83
N ALA A 16 21.52 -12.57 22.12
CA ALA A 16 22.71 -13.34 21.79
C ALA A 16 23.06 -13.18 20.30
N GLY A 17 24.30 -13.56 19.96
CA GLY A 17 24.81 -13.57 18.58
C GLY A 17 25.46 -12.26 18.17
N THR A 18 26.52 -12.37 17.35
CA THR A 18 27.24 -11.23 16.78
C THR A 18 26.31 -10.35 15.95
N GLU A 19 26.49 -9.05 16.03
CA GLU A 19 25.73 -8.08 15.26
C GLU A 19 26.00 -8.25 13.76
N ASN A 20 24.95 -8.20 12.97
CA ASN A 20 25.06 -8.25 11.52
C ASN A 20 25.44 -6.87 10.98
N LEU A 21 26.73 -6.52 11.14
CA LEU A 21 27.27 -5.22 10.70
C LEU A 21 26.98 -4.91 9.22
N PRO A 22 27.13 -5.85 8.26
CA PRO A 22 26.80 -5.55 6.87
C PRO A 22 25.34 -5.14 6.67
N ALA A 23 24.38 -5.83 7.28
CA ALA A 23 22.97 -5.48 7.17
C ALA A 23 22.66 -4.15 7.87
N THR A 24 23.28 -3.88 9.01
CA THR A 24 23.13 -2.60 9.72
C THR A 24 23.71 -1.45 8.91
N ALA A 25 24.88 -1.62 8.30
CA ALA A 25 25.49 -0.61 7.43
C ALA A 25 24.64 -0.34 6.18
N ALA A 26 24.10 -1.38 5.56
CA ALA A 26 23.18 -1.23 4.41
C ALA A 26 21.91 -0.47 4.80
N MET A 27 21.32 -0.78 5.95
CA MET A 27 20.14 -0.05 6.45
C MET A 27 20.45 1.44 6.71
N VAL A 28 21.59 1.73 7.36
CA VAL A 28 22.01 3.12 7.64
C VAL A 28 22.25 3.86 6.32
N ARG A 29 22.89 3.21 5.32
CA ARG A 29 23.10 3.82 4.02
C ARG A 29 21.77 4.13 3.32
N ALA A 30 20.84 3.18 3.27
CA ALA A 30 19.51 3.38 2.71
C ALA A 30 18.76 4.54 3.39
N LEU A 31 18.81 4.61 4.73
CA LEU A 31 18.19 5.70 5.48
C LEU A 31 18.84 7.06 5.19
N SER A 32 20.16 7.12 4.97
CA SER A 32 20.86 8.36 4.63
C SER A 32 20.51 8.86 3.24
N GLU A 33 20.33 7.95 2.28
CA GLU A 33 19.85 8.27 0.93
C GLU A 33 18.42 8.80 0.97
N LEU A 34 17.50 8.08 1.62
CA LEU A 34 16.10 8.50 1.76
C LEU A 34 15.92 9.87 2.45
N ARG A 35 16.83 10.25 3.35
CA ARG A 35 16.76 11.55 4.05
C ARG A 35 17.35 12.71 3.26
N GLY A 36 18.18 12.43 2.26
CA GLY A 36 18.90 13.46 1.49
C GLY A 36 18.21 13.90 0.22
N ASP A 37 17.33 13.07 -0.33
CA ASP A 37 16.93 13.19 -1.73
C ASP A 37 15.49 13.66 -1.94
N MET A 38 14.64 13.71 -0.90
CA MET A 38 13.27 14.14 -1.05
C MET A 38 12.99 15.41 -0.26
N THR A 39 12.76 16.49 -0.97
CA THR A 39 12.35 17.77 -0.41
C THR A 39 10.88 17.74 0.02
N VAL A 40 10.44 18.71 0.82
CA VAL A 40 9.03 18.84 1.20
C VAL A 40 8.15 19.06 -0.02
N ASP A 41 8.63 19.84 -0.99
CA ASP A 41 7.91 20.15 -2.23
C ASP A 41 7.72 18.88 -3.09
N GLU A 42 8.75 18.04 -3.22
CA GLU A 42 8.65 16.75 -3.93
C GLU A 42 7.67 15.78 -3.23
N MET A 43 7.64 15.75 -1.90
CA MET A 43 6.65 14.97 -1.16
C MET A 43 5.22 15.47 -1.41
N GLU A 44 5.04 16.79 -1.54
CA GLU A 44 3.76 17.41 -1.86
C GLU A 44 3.32 17.06 -3.29
N ASP A 45 4.22 17.13 -4.26
CA ASP A 45 3.95 16.72 -5.64
C ASP A 45 3.53 15.25 -5.74
N HIS A 46 4.24 14.35 -5.06
CA HIS A 46 3.85 12.94 -5.00
C HIS A 46 2.50 12.71 -4.32
N SER A 47 2.20 13.47 -3.26
CA SER A 47 0.89 13.43 -2.62
C SER A 47 -0.21 13.89 -3.56
N ASN A 48 0.03 14.97 -4.31
CA ASN A 48 -0.90 15.50 -5.30
C ASN A 48 -1.16 14.48 -6.42
N ASN A 49 -0.15 13.82 -6.94
CA ASN A 49 -0.29 12.77 -7.95
C ASN A 49 -1.18 11.62 -7.46
N ARG A 50 -0.97 11.15 -6.21
CA ARG A 50 -1.84 10.16 -5.58
C ARG A 50 -3.27 10.67 -5.44
N ASP A 51 -3.46 11.90 -5.00
CA ASP A 51 -4.78 12.49 -4.78
C ASP A 51 -5.53 12.72 -6.10
N GLU A 52 -4.84 13.07 -7.18
CA GLU A 52 -5.41 13.14 -8.54
C GLU A 52 -5.89 11.75 -9.01
N PHE A 53 -5.09 10.70 -8.80
CA PHE A 53 -5.48 9.32 -9.06
C PHE A 53 -6.74 8.93 -8.28
N GLU A 54 -6.78 9.17 -6.97
CA GLU A 54 -7.95 8.90 -6.14
C GLU A 54 -9.19 9.64 -6.64
N ALA A 55 -9.04 10.92 -6.95
CA ALA A 55 -10.13 11.74 -7.49
C ALA A 55 -10.64 11.23 -8.84
N ALA A 56 -9.77 10.69 -9.69
CA ALA A 56 -10.17 10.06 -10.94
C ALA A 56 -11.03 8.83 -10.70
N LEU A 57 -10.64 7.92 -9.81
CA LEU A 57 -11.40 6.72 -9.47
C LEU A 57 -12.75 7.05 -8.82
N VAL A 58 -12.78 8.02 -7.90
CA VAL A 58 -14.03 8.49 -7.27
C VAL A 58 -15.00 9.03 -8.31
N ARG A 59 -14.52 9.84 -9.26
CA ARG A 59 -15.37 10.40 -10.34
C ARG A 59 -15.86 9.34 -11.31
N SER A 60 -15.02 8.39 -11.68
CA SER A 60 -15.33 7.41 -12.73
C SER A 60 -16.29 6.32 -12.25
N PHE A 61 -16.13 5.82 -11.05
CA PHE A 61 -16.93 4.69 -10.57
C PHE A 61 -17.13 4.65 -9.04
N GLY A 62 -16.91 5.75 -8.35
CA GLY A 62 -17.36 5.94 -6.99
C GLY A 62 -16.69 5.05 -5.94
N VAL A 63 -15.36 4.86 -6.00
CA VAL A 63 -14.64 4.15 -4.94
C VAL A 63 -14.78 4.86 -3.60
N GLU A 64 -14.79 4.11 -2.51
CA GLU A 64 -14.75 4.64 -1.15
C GLU A 64 -13.30 4.63 -0.64
N LEU A 65 -12.74 5.83 -0.42
CA LEU A 65 -11.36 5.99 0.06
C LEU A 65 -11.25 5.66 1.54
N ILE A 66 -10.28 4.84 1.91
CA ILE A 66 -10.01 4.46 3.29
C ILE A 66 -8.97 5.40 3.90
N GLY A 67 -9.32 6.04 5.02
CA GLY A 67 -8.43 6.94 5.75
C GLY A 67 -8.23 8.31 5.11
N ALA A 68 -9.10 8.74 4.20
CA ALA A 68 -9.00 10.02 3.49
C ALA A 68 -9.01 11.25 4.40
N THR A 69 -9.60 11.16 5.59
CA THR A 69 -9.77 12.27 6.54
C THR A 69 -8.59 12.48 7.49
N GLY A 70 -7.59 11.60 7.46
CA GLY A 70 -6.44 11.63 8.37
C GLY A 70 -5.10 11.82 7.65
N PRO A 71 -4.02 12.01 8.40
CA PRO A 71 -2.67 11.99 7.82
C PRO A 71 -2.38 10.66 7.14
N ARG A 72 -1.89 10.70 5.91
CA ARG A 72 -1.59 9.52 5.10
C ARG A 72 -0.18 9.57 4.54
N LEU A 73 0.34 8.42 4.16
CA LEU A 73 1.57 8.34 3.39
C LEU A 73 1.36 9.00 2.01
N TRP A 74 2.36 9.71 1.55
CA TRP A 74 2.34 10.40 0.26
C TRP A 74 2.16 9.44 -0.93
N ASN A 75 2.58 8.21 -0.79
CA ASN A 75 2.69 7.23 -1.87
C ASN A 75 1.69 6.08 -1.79
N THR A 76 0.76 6.10 -0.86
CA THR A 76 -0.16 4.95 -0.66
C THR A 76 -1.61 5.39 -0.68
N SER A 77 -2.39 4.73 -1.52
CA SER A 77 -3.83 4.81 -1.59
C SER A 77 -4.47 3.48 -1.19
N MET A 78 -5.58 3.53 -0.47
CA MET A 78 -6.39 2.36 -0.14
C MET A 78 -7.87 2.71 -0.29
N PHE A 79 -8.62 1.86 -0.98
CA PHE A 79 -10.02 2.10 -1.27
C PHE A 79 -10.83 0.80 -1.41
N VAL A 80 -12.14 0.92 -1.24
CA VAL A 80 -13.11 -0.14 -1.48
C VAL A 80 -13.68 0.03 -2.88
N LEU A 81 -13.61 -1.03 -3.67
CA LEU A 81 -14.22 -1.10 -5.00
C LEU A 81 -15.75 -1.17 -4.89
N PRO A 82 -16.51 -0.60 -5.85
CA PRO A 82 -17.98 -0.58 -5.79
C PRO A 82 -18.61 -1.96 -5.92
N PHE A 83 -18.01 -2.85 -6.69
CA PHE A 83 -18.48 -4.22 -6.90
C PHE A 83 -17.31 -5.17 -7.20
N GLU A 84 -17.59 -6.46 -7.27
CA GLU A 84 -16.64 -7.55 -7.51
C GLU A 84 -15.54 -7.67 -6.45
N LYS A 85 -15.06 -8.88 -6.27
CA LYS A 85 -13.96 -9.14 -5.33
C LYS A 85 -12.63 -8.61 -5.86
N ASN A 86 -11.82 -8.09 -4.95
CA ASN A 86 -10.51 -7.55 -5.24
C ASN A 86 -9.58 -8.49 -6.03
N VAL A 87 -9.65 -9.79 -5.81
CA VAL A 87 -8.84 -10.78 -6.55
C VAL A 87 -9.13 -10.79 -8.06
N LYS A 88 -10.38 -10.49 -8.47
CA LYS A 88 -10.78 -10.40 -9.88
C LYS A 88 -10.13 -9.17 -10.52
N TRP A 89 -10.13 -8.04 -9.82
CA TRP A 89 -9.47 -6.82 -10.23
C TRP A 89 -7.94 -6.97 -10.29
N LEU A 90 -7.33 -7.57 -9.25
CA LEU A 90 -5.90 -7.83 -9.22
C LEU A 90 -5.44 -8.65 -10.42
N SER A 91 -6.20 -9.70 -10.77
CA SER A 91 -5.87 -10.54 -11.91
C SER A 91 -5.89 -9.79 -13.24
N ARG A 92 -6.79 -8.82 -13.41
CA ARG A 92 -6.89 -8.00 -14.61
C ARG A 92 -5.81 -6.93 -14.66
N LEU A 93 -5.63 -6.17 -13.57
CA LEU A 93 -4.54 -5.20 -13.45
C LEU A 93 -3.16 -5.82 -13.70
N SER A 94 -2.95 -7.04 -13.20
CA SER A 94 -1.69 -7.76 -13.46
C SER A 94 -1.48 -8.09 -14.96
N ARG A 95 -2.53 -8.29 -15.74
CA ARG A 95 -2.43 -8.49 -17.20
C ARG A 95 -2.09 -7.19 -17.92
N GLU A 96 -2.58 -6.06 -17.39
CA GLU A 96 -2.24 -4.73 -17.87
C GLU A 96 -0.84 -4.25 -17.38
N GLY A 97 -0.10 -5.11 -16.66
CA GLY A 97 1.26 -4.80 -16.21
C GLY A 97 1.35 -4.13 -14.85
N PHE A 98 0.24 -3.95 -14.13
CA PHE A 98 0.22 -3.28 -12.83
C PHE A 98 0.24 -4.27 -11.66
N ALA A 99 1.17 -4.07 -10.71
CA ALA A 99 1.27 -4.82 -9.48
C ALA A 99 0.63 -4.05 -8.33
N VAL A 100 -0.61 -4.40 -7.97
CA VAL A 100 -1.31 -3.84 -6.82
C VAL A 100 -1.59 -4.93 -5.77
N SER A 101 -2.05 -4.55 -4.60
CA SER A 101 -2.23 -5.48 -3.48
C SER A 101 -3.64 -5.40 -2.91
N THR A 102 -4.12 -6.49 -2.32
CA THR A 102 -5.28 -6.44 -1.41
C THR A 102 -4.86 -5.84 -0.08
N GLY A 103 -5.77 -5.21 0.63
CA GLY A 103 -5.47 -4.46 1.85
C GLY A 103 -4.77 -5.20 2.99
N SER A 104 -4.70 -6.55 2.96
CA SER A 104 -3.92 -7.33 3.91
C SER A 104 -3.29 -8.55 3.25
N ALA A 105 -2.05 -8.42 2.80
CA ALA A 105 -1.25 -9.51 2.24
C ALA A 105 -1.12 -10.71 3.20
N CYS A 106 -1.07 -10.46 4.51
CA CYS A 106 -0.91 -11.50 5.54
C CYS A 106 -2.18 -12.30 5.84
N SER A 107 -3.36 -11.81 5.45
CA SER A 107 -4.65 -12.47 5.72
C SER A 107 -5.19 -13.24 4.52
N ALA A 108 -4.65 -13.02 3.33
CA ALA A 108 -5.13 -13.61 2.08
C ALA A 108 -5.05 -15.16 2.03
N GLY A 109 -4.27 -15.79 2.91
CA GLY A 109 -4.10 -17.25 2.95
C GLY A 109 -4.75 -17.97 4.16
N LYS A 110 -5.25 -17.26 5.15
CA LYS A 110 -5.69 -17.87 6.43
C LYS A 110 -7.15 -17.60 6.84
N GLY A 111 -7.97 -16.99 5.99
CA GLY A 111 -9.40 -16.78 6.25
C GLY A 111 -9.72 -15.79 7.38
N ASN A 112 -8.73 -15.16 8.01
CA ASN A 112 -8.96 -14.20 9.08
C ASN A 112 -9.03 -12.77 8.51
N PRO A 113 -10.07 -12.01 8.84
CA PRO A 113 -10.22 -10.63 8.42
C PRO A 113 -9.09 -9.74 8.98
N SER A 114 -8.76 -8.68 8.27
CA SER A 114 -7.79 -7.69 8.74
C SER A 114 -8.32 -6.97 9.98
N LYS A 115 -7.63 -7.15 11.12
CA LYS A 115 -7.98 -6.46 12.36
C LYS A 115 -7.90 -4.94 12.23
N VAL A 116 -7.01 -4.44 11.35
CA VAL A 116 -6.88 -3.00 11.07
C VAL A 116 -8.12 -2.49 10.35
N MET A 117 -8.57 -3.16 9.29
CA MET A 117 -9.76 -2.76 8.54
C MET A 117 -11.03 -2.85 9.40
N MET A 118 -11.13 -3.89 10.25
CA MET A 118 -12.22 -3.99 11.23
C MET A 118 -12.22 -2.81 12.21
N ALA A 119 -11.06 -2.41 12.73
CA ALA A 119 -10.91 -1.26 13.61
C ALA A 119 -11.22 0.07 12.90
N MET A 120 -11.07 0.14 11.59
CA MET A 120 -11.48 1.26 10.75
C MET A 120 -12.96 1.24 10.34
N GLY A 121 -13.73 0.23 10.81
CA GLY A 121 -15.18 0.15 10.59
C GLY A 121 -15.62 -0.57 9.33
N LEU A 122 -14.71 -1.21 8.59
CA LEU A 122 -15.09 -1.97 7.40
C LEU A 122 -15.74 -3.30 7.80
N ASP A 123 -16.84 -3.64 7.14
CA ASP A 123 -17.45 -4.95 7.23
C ASP A 123 -16.69 -6.00 6.39
N TYR A 124 -17.12 -7.26 6.53
CA TYR A 124 -16.44 -8.38 5.89
C TYR A 124 -16.56 -8.34 4.35
N GLU A 125 -17.66 -7.84 3.83
CA GLU A 125 -17.91 -7.72 2.39
C GLU A 125 -17.05 -6.64 1.79
N ALA A 126 -17.00 -5.44 2.39
CA ALA A 126 -16.14 -4.35 1.98
C ALA A 126 -14.66 -4.74 1.99
N MET A 127 -14.20 -5.49 3.01
CA MET A 127 -12.82 -5.99 3.08
C MET A 127 -12.45 -6.88 1.88
N GLY A 128 -13.40 -7.65 1.34
CA GLY A 128 -13.22 -8.47 0.15
C GLY A 128 -13.07 -7.66 -1.15
N ARG A 129 -13.34 -6.35 -1.10
CA ARG A 129 -13.27 -5.41 -2.22
C ARG A 129 -12.16 -4.35 -2.07
N VAL A 130 -11.36 -4.43 -1.00
CA VAL A 130 -10.27 -3.47 -0.76
C VAL A 130 -9.10 -3.72 -1.69
N ILE A 131 -8.62 -2.65 -2.32
CA ILE A 131 -7.32 -2.60 -3.01
C ILE A 131 -6.43 -1.56 -2.32
N ARG A 132 -5.13 -1.87 -2.26
CA ARG A 132 -4.08 -0.95 -1.87
C ARG A 132 -3.10 -0.78 -3.03
N VAL A 133 -2.86 0.47 -3.39
CA VAL A 133 -1.86 0.90 -4.36
C VAL A 133 -0.73 1.60 -3.61
N SER A 134 0.51 1.34 -3.99
CA SER A 134 1.68 2.02 -3.42
C SER A 134 2.66 2.34 -4.54
N GLY A 135 3.04 3.61 -4.64
CA GLY A 135 4.11 4.05 -5.52
C GLY A 135 5.47 4.12 -4.79
N GLY A 136 6.53 4.34 -5.54
CA GLY A 136 7.88 4.67 -5.05
C GLY A 136 8.23 6.11 -5.36
N TRP A 137 9.44 6.53 -5.00
CA TRP A 137 9.96 7.86 -5.35
C TRP A 137 10.16 8.05 -6.86
N GLU A 138 10.28 6.95 -7.61
CA GLU A 138 10.40 6.96 -9.07
C GLU A 138 9.04 7.00 -9.79
N THR A 139 7.94 6.83 -9.05
CA THR A 139 6.58 6.79 -9.64
C THR A 139 6.17 8.18 -10.10
N THR A 140 5.95 8.34 -11.38
CA THR A 140 5.59 9.61 -12.02
C THR A 140 4.08 9.87 -11.94
N ARG A 141 3.69 11.08 -12.34
CA ARG A 141 2.27 11.44 -12.52
C ARG A 141 1.63 10.61 -13.63
N GLU A 142 2.38 10.36 -14.68
CA GLU A 142 1.97 9.56 -15.83
C GLU A 142 1.67 8.12 -15.42
N ASP A 143 2.52 7.51 -14.57
CA ASP A 143 2.29 6.15 -14.05
C ASP A 143 0.98 6.07 -13.25
N TRP A 144 0.67 7.09 -12.46
CA TRP A 144 -0.60 7.16 -11.72
C TRP A 144 -1.81 7.32 -12.67
N GLN A 145 -1.66 8.08 -13.76
CA GLN A 145 -2.70 8.25 -14.77
C GLN A 145 -2.96 6.96 -15.54
N GLU A 146 -1.89 6.30 -16.01
CA GLU A 146 -1.99 5.01 -16.71
C GLU A 146 -2.68 3.95 -15.83
N LEU A 147 -2.37 3.93 -14.53
CA LEU A 147 -3.04 3.04 -13.59
C LEU A 147 -4.53 3.40 -13.45
N ALA A 148 -4.87 4.69 -13.38
CA ALA A 148 -6.27 5.12 -13.31
C ALA A 148 -7.05 4.69 -14.56
N ASP A 149 -6.48 4.87 -15.74
CA ASP A 149 -7.07 4.47 -17.02
C ASP A 149 -7.29 2.95 -17.08
N ALA A 150 -6.33 2.17 -16.59
CA ALA A 150 -6.48 0.71 -16.49
C ALA A 150 -7.63 0.32 -15.54
N PHE A 151 -7.80 1.01 -14.42
CA PHE A 151 -8.94 0.78 -13.52
C PHE A 151 -10.28 1.10 -14.21
N VAL A 152 -10.36 2.19 -14.96
CA VAL A 152 -11.58 2.57 -15.69
C VAL A 152 -11.92 1.53 -16.76
N LEU A 153 -10.94 1.12 -17.57
CA LEU A 153 -11.13 0.08 -18.57
C LEU A 153 -11.66 -1.22 -17.97
N ILE A 154 -11.04 -1.67 -16.88
CA ILE A 154 -11.44 -2.89 -16.17
C ILE A 154 -12.85 -2.76 -15.56
N PHE A 155 -13.20 -1.55 -15.07
CA PHE A 155 -14.54 -1.27 -14.58
C PHE A 155 -15.60 -1.49 -15.68
N GLU A 156 -15.42 -0.87 -16.84
CA GLU A 156 -16.32 -1.00 -17.99
C GLU A 156 -16.47 -2.45 -18.46
N GLU A 157 -15.37 -3.19 -18.52
CA GLU A 157 -15.40 -4.61 -18.86
C GLU A 157 -16.14 -5.48 -17.85
N LEU A 158 -16.02 -5.17 -16.55
CA LEU A 158 -16.68 -5.92 -15.49
C LEU A 158 -18.17 -5.60 -15.38
N GLU A 159 -18.56 -4.35 -15.65
CA GLU A 159 -19.95 -3.90 -15.64
C GLU A 159 -20.76 -4.49 -16.83
N SER A 160 -20.08 -4.78 -17.94
CA SER A 160 -20.69 -5.34 -19.14
C SER A 160 -20.91 -6.88 -19.12
N GLN A 161 -20.49 -7.57 -18.05
CA GLN A 161 -20.58 -9.03 -17.88
C GLN A 161 -21.76 -9.44 -17.01
#